data_0da5608312f9059e4e0a246ff771d5c5
#
_entry.id   0da5608312f9059e4e0a246ff771d5c5
#
_cell.length_a   1.000
_cell.length_b   1.000
_cell.length_c   1.000
_cell.angle_alpha   90.00
_cell.angle_beta   90.00
_cell.angle_gamma   90.00
#
_symmetry.space_group_name_H-M   'P 1'
#
loop_
_entity.id
_entity.type
_entity.pdbx_description
1 polymer ?
#
loop_
_entity_poly.entity_id
_entity_poly.type
_entity_poly.pdbx_seq_one_letter_code
_entity_poly.pdbx_strand_id
1 'polypeptide(L)'
;MIKTKLTEMLGIKYPIIQAGMGPWNTDKLCVASANAGALGMISTVGIGYMWTMPQIFGEEGKSLSPYEVLRKVLDDVGEKTAEKKGVFGANIPLAQEFKEQIQGLIKAVGDARKEDKDIADRLKVIITSAGNPTPWGETIKETGVHWFHVAPSVYHALKAEKAGADVVIASGREGGGHVAFEPIHTMVLLPSVIKAVGVPVIGAGGICDGASLVAALALGAIGVQMGTRFIATKESDFQQMWKDKVVESSEMDSLVGISIFGPARYLKNEVSLKLHELLKTGFEAGYNEGVMLETKGIMLSIEGKDPDWSIFFGGEVAGRIDSIPTVAELLENIEKQAEKVLSDLQLTLAK
;
A
#
# COMPACT_ATOMS: atom_id res chain seq x y z
N MET A 1 -0.17 -9.00 22.73
CA MET A 1 -0.51 -9.38 21.30
C MET A 1 -1.99 -9.11 21.04
N ILE A 2 -2.31 -8.25 20.09
CA ILE A 2 -3.68 -7.85 19.76
C ILE A 2 -4.25 -8.83 18.73
N LYS A 3 -5.23 -9.63 19.14
CA LYS A 3 -5.94 -10.55 18.25
C LYS A 3 -7.13 -9.85 17.60
N THR A 4 -7.27 -9.97 16.29
CA THR A 4 -8.36 -9.40 15.51
C THR A 4 -8.83 -10.40 14.45
N LYS A 5 -9.97 -10.13 13.82
CA LYS A 5 -10.45 -10.94 12.68
C LYS A 5 -9.42 -11.04 11.55
N LEU A 6 -8.59 -9.99 11.31
CA LEU A 6 -7.53 -10.01 10.31
C LEU A 6 -6.43 -11.01 10.68
N THR A 7 -5.96 -11.00 11.95
CA THR A 7 -4.92 -11.94 12.40
C THR A 7 -5.39 -13.38 12.36
N GLU A 8 -6.66 -13.64 12.68
CA GLU A 8 -7.25 -14.98 12.61
C GLU A 8 -7.42 -15.47 11.15
N MET A 9 -7.94 -14.58 10.27
CA MET A 9 -8.16 -14.88 8.86
C MET A 9 -6.86 -15.27 8.14
N LEU A 10 -5.78 -14.54 8.41
CA LEU A 10 -4.52 -14.70 7.69
C LEU A 10 -3.49 -15.56 8.43
N GLY A 11 -3.63 -15.76 9.74
CA GLY A 11 -2.62 -16.43 10.57
C GLY A 11 -1.37 -15.57 10.78
N ILE A 12 -1.52 -14.23 10.79
CA ILE A 12 -0.43 -13.28 11.04
C ILE A 12 -0.40 -12.85 12.52
N LYS A 13 0.76 -12.39 12.98
CA LYS A 13 0.96 -11.97 14.38
C LYS A 13 0.34 -10.60 14.65
N TYR A 14 0.56 -9.64 13.75
CA TYR A 14 0.15 -8.25 13.89
C TYR A 14 -1.02 -7.92 12.96
N PRO A 15 -2.06 -7.19 13.41
CA PRO A 15 -3.16 -6.77 12.56
C PRO A 15 -2.75 -5.61 11.62
N ILE A 16 -1.60 -5.77 10.96
CA ILE A 16 -0.92 -4.75 10.17
C ILE A 16 -0.59 -5.29 8.79
N ILE A 17 -0.92 -4.50 7.77
CA ILE A 17 -0.55 -4.72 6.38
C ILE A 17 0.51 -3.70 5.97
N GLN A 18 1.65 -4.16 5.49
CA GLN A 18 2.58 -3.31 4.75
C GLN A 18 1.98 -3.05 3.36
N ALA A 19 1.69 -1.81 3.02
CA ALA A 19 1.10 -1.47 1.73
C ALA A 19 2.04 -1.80 0.56
N GLY A 20 1.48 -2.31 -0.55
CA GLY A 20 2.20 -2.36 -1.81
C GLY A 20 2.38 -0.95 -2.37
N MET A 21 3.63 -0.55 -2.63
CA MET A 21 3.98 0.83 -3.00
C MET A 21 4.95 0.84 -4.20
N GLY A 22 4.62 1.66 -5.22
CA GLY A 22 5.53 1.89 -6.34
C GLY A 22 6.56 2.98 -6.05
N PRO A 23 7.56 3.14 -6.94
CA PRO A 23 7.69 2.46 -8.24
C PRO A 23 8.33 1.06 -8.18
N TRP A 24 8.93 0.66 -7.06
CA TRP A 24 9.54 -0.68 -6.90
C TRP A 24 8.47 -1.78 -6.71
N ASN A 25 8.90 -3.03 -6.80
CA ASN A 25 8.06 -4.19 -6.49
C ASN A 25 7.95 -4.49 -4.99
N THR A 26 8.74 -3.82 -4.16
CA THR A 26 8.75 -3.95 -2.69
C THR A 26 8.97 -5.39 -2.19
N ASP A 27 9.75 -6.20 -2.91
CA ASP A 27 10.00 -7.60 -2.55
C ASP A 27 10.80 -7.75 -1.25
N LYS A 28 11.85 -6.95 -1.02
CA LYS A 28 12.64 -6.97 0.22
C LYS A 28 11.79 -6.56 1.42
N LEU A 29 11.02 -5.48 1.27
CA LEU A 29 10.11 -4.99 2.30
C LEU A 29 8.99 -6.01 2.59
N CYS A 30 8.47 -6.67 1.55
CA CYS A 30 7.48 -7.73 1.67
C CYS A 30 8.03 -8.89 2.49
N VAL A 31 9.23 -9.39 2.16
CA VAL A 31 9.90 -10.48 2.90
C VAL A 31 10.12 -10.09 4.36
N ALA A 32 10.65 -8.89 4.63
CA ALA A 32 10.88 -8.42 5.99
C ALA A 32 9.58 -8.33 6.80
N SER A 33 8.51 -7.79 6.19
CA SER A 33 7.20 -7.65 6.83
C SER A 33 6.54 -8.99 7.12
N ALA A 34 6.55 -9.89 6.15
CA ALA A 34 6.00 -11.24 6.27
C ALA A 34 6.74 -12.04 7.37
N ASN A 35 8.07 -12.03 7.34
CA ASN A 35 8.90 -12.74 8.31
C ASN A 35 8.81 -12.16 9.73
N ALA A 36 8.49 -10.89 9.87
CA ALA A 36 8.24 -10.27 11.16
C ALA A 36 6.82 -10.49 11.70
N GLY A 37 5.91 -11.04 10.89
CA GLY A 37 4.56 -11.43 11.31
C GLY A 37 3.45 -10.44 10.98
N ALA A 38 3.68 -9.48 10.07
CA ALA A 38 2.67 -8.67 9.41
C ALA A 38 2.28 -9.30 8.06
N LEU A 39 1.27 -8.77 7.35
CA LEU A 39 1.06 -9.11 5.96
C LEU A 39 2.03 -8.31 5.09
N GLY A 40 3.00 -8.98 4.45
CA GLY A 40 3.89 -8.40 3.46
C GLY A 40 3.21 -8.27 2.09
N MET A 41 3.42 -7.16 1.38
CA MET A 41 2.80 -6.96 0.07
C MET A 41 3.82 -6.67 -1.02
N ILE A 42 3.80 -7.48 -2.07
CA ILE A 42 4.48 -7.20 -3.32
C ILE A 42 3.68 -6.11 -4.06
N SER A 43 4.35 -5.06 -4.51
CA SER A 43 3.73 -4.06 -5.40
C SER A 43 3.90 -4.48 -6.86
N THR A 44 2.83 -4.45 -7.63
CA THR A 44 2.93 -4.67 -9.08
C THR A 44 2.99 -3.38 -9.89
N VAL A 45 3.08 -2.22 -9.24
CA VAL A 45 3.19 -0.92 -9.92
C VAL A 45 4.41 -0.89 -10.85
N GLY A 46 5.60 -1.23 -10.34
CA GLY A 46 6.82 -1.31 -11.15
C GLY A 46 6.81 -2.44 -12.19
N ILE A 47 6.05 -3.50 -11.94
CA ILE A 47 5.91 -4.66 -12.84
C ILE A 47 4.89 -4.38 -13.96
N GLY A 48 3.76 -3.73 -13.62
CA GLY A 48 2.68 -3.44 -14.57
C GLY A 48 3.02 -2.36 -15.59
N TYR A 49 3.92 -1.44 -15.27
CA TYR A 49 4.36 -0.37 -16.16
C TYR A 49 5.63 -0.75 -16.90
N MET A 50 5.52 -1.13 -18.16
CA MET A 50 6.64 -1.59 -18.99
C MET A 50 7.81 -0.58 -19.07
N TRP A 51 7.55 0.72 -18.94
CA TRP A 51 8.57 1.76 -18.98
C TRP A 51 9.44 1.82 -17.71
N THR A 52 8.96 1.27 -16.57
CA THR A 52 9.76 1.17 -15.34
C THR A 52 10.51 -0.15 -15.21
N MET A 53 10.08 -1.20 -15.91
CA MET A 53 10.68 -2.53 -15.78
C MET A 53 12.18 -2.56 -16.09
N PRO A 54 12.71 -1.93 -17.16
CA PRO A 54 14.13 -1.94 -17.41
C PRO A 54 14.97 -1.25 -16.32
N GLN A 55 14.46 -0.21 -15.68
CA GLN A 55 15.15 0.51 -14.62
C GLN A 55 15.15 -0.27 -13.30
N ILE A 56 14.16 -1.09 -13.07
CA ILE A 56 14.01 -1.86 -11.82
C ILE A 56 14.59 -3.26 -11.97
N PHE A 57 14.36 -3.92 -13.12
CA PHE A 57 14.76 -5.31 -13.39
C PHE A 57 15.92 -5.44 -14.38
N GLY A 58 16.55 -4.32 -14.78
CA GLY A 58 17.67 -4.30 -15.74
C GLY A 58 17.30 -4.82 -17.13
N GLU A 59 18.29 -5.33 -17.87
CA GLU A 59 18.08 -5.82 -19.26
C GLU A 59 17.04 -6.95 -19.34
N GLU A 60 16.94 -7.78 -18.31
CA GLU A 60 15.94 -8.84 -18.25
C GLU A 60 14.49 -8.29 -18.28
N GLY A 61 14.25 -7.15 -17.64
CA GLY A 61 12.94 -6.49 -17.66
C GLY A 61 12.48 -6.04 -19.05
N LYS A 62 13.39 -5.96 -20.04
CA LYS A 62 13.03 -5.62 -21.42
C LYS A 62 12.36 -6.75 -22.19
N SER A 63 12.63 -8.00 -21.82
CA SER A 63 12.18 -9.19 -22.56
C SER A 63 11.06 -9.97 -21.89
N LEU A 64 10.83 -9.75 -20.59
CA LEU A 64 9.82 -10.47 -19.82
C LEU A 64 8.48 -9.73 -19.81
N SER A 65 7.40 -10.50 -19.90
CA SER A 65 6.05 -9.99 -19.65
C SER A 65 5.82 -9.71 -18.15
N PRO A 66 4.86 -8.86 -17.78
CA PRO A 66 4.46 -8.65 -16.38
C PRO A 66 4.13 -9.96 -15.63
N TYR A 67 3.55 -10.94 -16.32
CA TYR A 67 3.29 -12.26 -15.78
C TYR A 67 4.60 -12.97 -15.37
N GLU A 68 5.58 -13.02 -16.27
CA GLU A 68 6.86 -13.70 -16.01
C GLU A 68 7.66 -13.03 -14.91
N VAL A 69 7.68 -11.68 -14.90
CA VAL A 69 8.35 -10.92 -13.84
C VAL A 69 7.70 -11.20 -12.49
N LEU A 70 6.36 -11.11 -12.40
CA LEU A 70 5.68 -11.37 -11.13
C LEU A 70 5.89 -12.82 -10.67
N ARG A 71 5.90 -13.80 -11.58
CA ARG A 71 6.20 -15.19 -11.22
C ARG A 71 7.56 -15.33 -10.54
N LYS A 72 8.61 -14.74 -11.12
CA LYS A 72 9.95 -14.73 -10.51
C LYS A 72 9.96 -14.08 -9.12
N VAL A 73 9.27 -12.95 -8.97
CA VAL A 73 9.17 -12.25 -7.67
C VAL A 73 8.41 -13.10 -6.65
N LEU A 74 7.32 -13.77 -7.06
CA LEU A 74 6.55 -14.64 -6.17
C LEU A 74 7.36 -15.85 -5.69
N ASP A 75 8.13 -16.48 -6.59
CA ASP A 75 9.00 -17.60 -6.27
C ASP A 75 10.12 -17.19 -5.30
N ASP A 76 10.78 -16.04 -5.56
CA ASP A 76 11.84 -15.50 -4.69
C ASP A 76 11.32 -15.12 -3.29
N VAL A 77 10.18 -14.41 -3.22
CA VAL A 77 9.54 -14.07 -1.94
C VAL A 77 9.07 -15.34 -1.24
N GLY A 78 8.51 -16.30 -1.99
CA GLY A 78 8.11 -17.62 -1.49
C GLY A 78 9.27 -18.34 -0.81
N GLU A 79 10.42 -18.44 -1.45
CA GLU A 79 11.63 -19.04 -0.88
C GLU A 79 12.10 -18.32 0.39
N LYS A 80 12.24 -16.98 0.33
CA LYS A 80 12.77 -16.17 1.43
C LYS A 80 11.85 -16.10 2.66
N THR A 81 10.57 -16.40 2.50
CA THR A 81 9.60 -16.41 3.62
C THR A 81 9.26 -17.80 4.16
N ALA A 82 9.79 -18.88 3.54
CA ALA A 82 9.43 -20.26 3.85
C ALA A 82 9.79 -20.64 5.30
N GLU A 83 10.99 -20.36 5.75
CA GLU A 83 11.49 -20.71 7.09
C GLU A 83 10.61 -20.11 8.22
N LYS A 84 10.22 -18.84 8.07
CA LYS A 84 9.40 -18.13 9.07
C LYS A 84 7.89 -18.32 8.84
N LYS A 85 7.50 -19.02 7.78
CA LYS A 85 6.11 -19.16 7.31
C LYS A 85 5.43 -17.79 7.15
N GLY A 86 6.19 -16.81 6.65
CA GLY A 86 5.73 -15.43 6.48
C GLY A 86 4.59 -15.35 5.46
N VAL A 87 3.51 -14.66 5.83
CA VAL A 87 2.32 -14.49 4.99
C VAL A 87 2.47 -13.24 4.12
N PHE A 88 2.20 -13.38 2.83
CA PHE A 88 2.33 -12.29 1.87
C PHE A 88 1.19 -12.26 0.85
N GLY A 89 1.18 -11.22 0.05
CA GLY A 89 0.22 -10.99 -1.02
C GLY A 89 0.77 -10.11 -2.14
N ALA A 90 -0.06 -9.85 -3.14
CA ALA A 90 0.25 -8.94 -4.25
C ALA A 90 -0.76 -7.79 -4.32
N ASN A 91 -0.27 -6.56 -4.45
CA ASN A 91 -1.10 -5.39 -4.75
C ASN A 91 -1.16 -5.18 -6.26
N ILE A 92 -2.36 -5.16 -6.83
CA ILE A 92 -2.62 -5.02 -8.27
C ILE A 92 -3.52 -3.80 -8.50
N PRO A 93 -2.99 -2.67 -9.00
CA PRO A 93 -3.79 -1.56 -9.46
C PRO A 93 -4.68 -1.96 -10.67
N LEU A 94 -5.94 -1.53 -10.65
CA LEU A 94 -6.93 -1.92 -11.69
C LEU A 94 -7.15 -0.82 -12.73
N ALA A 95 -6.09 -0.06 -13.07
CA ALA A 95 -6.18 0.98 -14.09
C ALA A 95 -6.56 0.38 -15.45
N GLN A 96 -7.59 0.93 -16.06
CA GLN A 96 -8.28 0.33 -17.20
C GLN A 96 -7.39 0.22 -18.45
N GLU A 97 -6.40 1.10 -18.55
CA GLU A 97 -5.42 1.16 -19.64
C GLU A 97 -4.49 -0.08 -19.67
N PHE A 98 -4.39 -0.82 -18.54
CA PHE A 98 -3.49 -1.97 -18.38
C PHE A 98 -4.24 -3.30 -18.21
N LYS A 99 -5.39 -3.45 -18.84
CA LYS A 99 -6.27 -4.62 -18.67
C LYS A 99 -5.56 -5.97 -18.94
N GLU A 100 -4.75 -6.05 -19.99
CA GLU A 100 -4.01 -7.28 -20.33
C GLU A 100 -2.95 -7.61 -19.30
N GLN A 101 -2.21 -6.58 -18.85
CA GLN A 101 -1.21 -6.71 -17.79
C GLN A 101 -1.86 -7.18 -16.49
N ILE A 102 -2.98 -6.58 -16.08
CA ILE A 102 -3.74 -6.95 -14.88
C ILE A 102 -4.14 -8.42 -14.94
N GLN A 103 -4.67 -8.88 -16.09
CA GLN A 103 -5.06 -10.28 -16.28
C GLN A 103 -3.85 -11.22 -16.13
N GLY A 104 -2.71 -10.85 -16.70
CA GLY A 104 -1.45 -11.59 -16.56
C GLY A 104 -0.97 -11.65 -15.10
N LEU A 105 -1.05 -10.53 -14.37
CA LEU A 105 -0.66 -10.44 -12.95
C LEU A 105 -1.56 -11.32 -12.05
N ILE A 106 -2.88 -11.28 -12.24
CA ILE A 106 -3.81 -12.14 -11.49
C ILE A 106 -3.54 -13.62 -11.79
N LYS A 107 -3.32 -13.95 -13.08
CA LYS A 107 -2.96 -15.32 -13.50
C LYS A 107 -1.66 -15.79 -12.84
N ALA A 108 -0.63 -14.94 -12.76
CA ALA A 108 0.63 -15.27 -12.12
C ALA A 108 0.46 -15.70 -10.65
N VAL A 109 -0.38 -14.98 -9.90
CA VAL A 109 -0.73 -15.35 -8.52
C VAL A 109 -1.46 -16.69 -8.47
N GLY A 110 -2.44 -16.92 -9.34
CA GLY A 110 -3.20 -18.17 -9.40
C GLY A 110 -2.32 -19.37 -9.73
N ASP A 111 -1.43 -19.22 -10.71
CA ASP A 111 -0.53 -20.31 -11.14
C ASP A 111 0.52 -20.64 -10.06
N ALA A 112 1.12 -19.62 -9.42
CA ALA A 112 2.05 -19.83 -8.31
C ALA A 112 1.42 -20.67 -7.17
N ARG A 113 0.17 -20.39 -6.84
CA ARG A 113 -0.57 -21.15 -5.80
C ARG A 113 -0.96 -22.56 -6.23
N LYS A 114 -1.23 -22.79 -7.52
CA LYS A 114 -1.56 -24.13 -8.05
C LYS A 114 -0.36 -25.04 -8.12
N GLU A 115 0.81 -24.48 -8.43
CA GLU A 115 2.04 -25.23 -8.66
C GLU A 115 2.77 -25.58 -7.35
N ASP A 116 2.66 -24.74 -6.33
CA ASP A 116 3.34 -24.93 -5.04
C ASP A 116 2.36 -24.74 -3.86
N LYS A 117 2.17 -25.82 -3.10
CA LYS A 117 1.29 -25.82 -1.92
C LYS A 117 1.83 -24.94 -0.79
N ASP A 118 3.14 -24.91 -0.57
CA ASP A 118 3.74 -24.06 0.48
C ASP A 118 3.55 -22.58 0.15
N ILE A 119 3.72 -22.20 -1.12
CA ILE A 119 3.36 -20.86 -1.60
C ILE A 119 1.86 -20.62 -1.41
N ALA A 120 0.99 -21.56 -1.77
CA ALA A 120 -0.46 -21.40 -1.60
C ALA A 120 -0.88 -21.16 -0.14
N ASP A 121 -0.19 -21.75 0.82
CA ASP A 121 -0.47 -21.59 2.25
C ASP A 121 -0.04 -20.22 2.78
N ARG A 122 0.83 -19.48 2.09
CA ARG A 122 1.42 -18.20 2.51
C ARG A 122 1.07 -17.01 1.61
N LEU A 123 0.95 -17.19 0.31
CA LEU A 123 0.43 -16.20 -0.65
C LEU A 123 -1.09 -16.13 -0.53
N LYS A 124 -1.60 -15.36 0.42
CA LYS A 124 -3.00 -15.42 0.84
C LYS A 124 -3.89 -14.31 0.31
N VAL A 125 -3.31 -13.20 -0.18
CA VAL A 125 -4.09 -11.98 -0.45
C VAL A 125 -3.74 -11.38 -1.80
N ILE A 126 -4.74 -10.98 -2.56
CA ILE A 126 -4.64 -9.93 -3.58
C ILE A 126 -5.30 -8.67 -3.02
N ILE A 127 -4.55 -7.55 -3.00
CA ILE A 127 -5.12 -6.23 -2.74
C ILE A 127 -5.24 -5.51 -4.08
N THR A 128 -6.43 -5.03 -4.41
CA THR A 128 -6.66 -4.23 -5.61
C THR A 128 -6.94 -2.77 -5.26
N SER A 129 -6.54 -1.86 -6.12
CA SER A 129 -6.66 -0.42 -5.93
C SER A 129 -6.80 0.32 -7.27
N ALA A 130 -7.04 1.63 -7.24
CA ALA A 130 -6.94 2.54 -8.39
C ALA A 130 -7.69 2.06 -9.66
N GLY A 131 -8.97 1.70 -9.52
CA GLY A 131 -9.77 1.30 -10.67
C GLY A 131 -11.10 0.64 -10.31
N ASN A 132 -11.81 0.17 -11.35
CA ASN A 132 -13.10 -0.48 -11.19
C ASN A 132 -12.94 -1.96 -10.81
N PRO A 133 -13.39 -2.42 -9.63
CA PRO A 133 -13.26 -3.82 -9.21
C PRO A 133 -14.21 -4.77 -9.95
N THR A 134 -15.34 -4.28 -10.47
CA THR A 134 -16.45 -5.11 -11.00
C THR A 134 -16.03 -6.16 -12.03
N PRO A 135 -15.14 -5.88 -13.01
CA PRO A 135 -14.80 -6.88 -14.02
C PRO A 135 -13.88 -8.01 -13.53
N TRP A 136 -13.34 -7.91 -12.32
CA TRP A 136 -12.24 -8.77 -11.86
C TRP A 136 -12.63 -9.81 -10.81
N GLY A 137 -13.85 -9.74 -10.27
CA GLY A 137 -14.29 -10.56 -9.15
C GLY A 137 -14.14 -12.06 -9.39
N GLU A 138 -14.63 -12.57 -10.51
CA GLU A 138 -14.54 -14.00 -10.84
C GLU A 138 -13.09 -14.43 -11.03
N THR A 139 -12.32 -13.68 -11.83
CA THR A 139 -10.90 -13.99 -12.12
C THR A 139 -10.04 -14.01 -10.84
N ILE A 140 -10.28 -13.09 -9.91
CA ILE A 140 -9.55 -13.08 -8.63
C ILE A 140 -9.97 -14.26 -7.75
N LYS A 141 -11.25 -14.57 -7.66
CA LYS A 141 -11.76 -15.73 -6.90
C LYS A 141 -11.17 -17.07 -7.36
N GLU A 142 -10.96 -17.24 -8.67
CA GLU A 142 -10.35 -18.44 -9.25
C GLU A 142 -8.90 -18.70 -8.78
N THR A 143 -8.23 -17.65 -8.28
CA THR A 143 -6.87 -17.81 -7.71
C THR A 143 -6.88 -18.45 -6.31
N GLY A 144 -8.03 -18.45 -5.62
CA GLY A 144 -8.18 -19.00 -4.27
C GLY A 144 -7.55 -18.14 -3.17
N VAL A 145 -7.23 -16.88 -3.41
CA VAL A 145 -6.79 -15.91 -2.39
C VAL A 145 -7.97 -15.18 -1.76
N HIS A 146 -7.75 -14.52 -0.62
CA HIS A 146 -8.64 -13.49 -0.14
C HIS A 146 -8.46 -12.23 -1.00
N TRP A 147 -9.57 -11.65 -1.44
CA TRP A 147 -9.57 -10.42 -2.20
C TRP A 147 -9.89 -9.21 -1.33
N PHE A 148 -8.94 -8.29 -1.19
CA PHE A 148 -9.14 -7.00 -0.53
C PHE A 148 -9.18 -5.89 -1.58
N HIS A 149 -10.01 -4.85 -1.35
CA HIS A 149 -10.07 -3.71 -2.27
C HIS A 149 -9.98 -2.38 -1.53
N VAL A 150 -9.13 -1.47 -2.03
CA VAL A 150 -8.94 -0.14 -1.47
C VAL A 150 -10.05 0.80 -1.95
N ALA A 151 -10.77 1.38 -1.00
CA ALA A 151 -11.91 2.26 -1.26
C ALA A 151 -11.76 3.62 -0.56
N PRO A 152 -11.80 4.74 -1.31
CA PRO A 152 -11.68 6.09 -0.75
C PRO A 152 -13.02 6.71 -0.32
N SER A 153 -14.14 6.01 -0.49
CA SER A 153 -15.47 6.46 -0.09
C SER A 153 -16.43 5.29 0.13
N VAL A 154 -17.57 5.55 0.75
CA VAL A 154 -18.66 4.57 0.93
C VAL A 154 -19.14 4.03 -0.42
N TYR A 155 -19.26 4.88 -1.42
CA TYR A 155 -19.67 4.45 -2.77
C TYR A 155 -18.72 3.39 -3.35
N HIS A 156 -17.41 3.62 -3.25
CA HIS A 156 -16.41 2.67 -3.75
C HIS A 156 -16.38 1.39 -2.91
N ALA A 157 -16.58 1.51 -1.60
CA ALA A 157 -16.66 0.35 -0.69
C ALA A 157 -17.83 -0.58 -1.05
N LEU A 158 -19.03 -0.02 -1.24
CA LEU A 158 -20.22 -0.79 -1.67
C LEU A 158 -20.03 -1.43 -3.05
N LYS A 159 -19.34 -0.73 -3.96
CA LYS A 159 -19.01 -1.26 -5.28
C LYS A 159 -18.03 -2.44 -5.20
N ALA A 160 -17.03 -2.36 -4.32
CA ALA A 160 -16.08 -3.44 -4.08
C ALA A 160 -16.77 -4.68 -3.47
N GLU A 161 -17.59 -4.49 -2.45
CA GLU A 161 -18.40 -5.56 -1.85
C GLU A 161 -19.29 -6.24 -2.88
N LYS A 162 -20.02 -5.46 -3.69
CA LYS A 162 -20.87 -5.98 -4.77
C LYS A 162 -20.07 -6.75 -5.83
N ALA A 163 -18.82 -6.36 -6.09
CA ALA A 163 -17.92 -7.08 -6.99
C ALA A 163 -17.38 -8.39 -6.39
N GLY A 164 -17.57 -8.62 -5.08
CA GLY A 164 -17.21 -9.82 -4.35
C GLY A 164 -15.90 -9.73 -3.58
N ALA A 165 -15.41 -8.53 -3.25
CA ALA A 165 -14.28 -8.37 -2.34
C ALA A 165 -14.61 -8.92 -0.95
N ASP A 166 -13.68 -9.67 -0.36
CA ASP A 166 -13.84 -10.27 0.98
C ASP A 166 -13.64 -9.24 2.09
N VAL A 167 -12.82 -8.21 1.82
CA VAL A 167 -12.47 -7.14 2.76
C VAL A 167 -12.35 -5.81 2.01
N VAL A 168 -12.80 -4.73 2.62
CA VAL A 168 -12.60 -3.37 2.13
C VAL A 168 -11.50 -2.68 2.94
N ILE A 169 -10.57 -2.00 2.27
CA ILE A 169 -9.58 -1.13 2.89
C ILE A 169 -10.07 0.31 2.72
N ALA A 170 -10.61 0.90 3.78
CA ALA A 170 -11.03 2.30 3.79
C ALA A 170 -9.79 3.20 3.89
N SER A 171 -9.40 3.82 2.79
CA SER A 171 -8.19 4.63 2.69
C SER A 171 -8.53 6.12 2.69
N GLY A 172 -8.24 6.79 3.81
CA GLY A 172 -8.46 8.23 3.95
C GLY A 172 -7.46 9.07 3.16
N ARG A 173 -7.84 10.34 2.98
CA ARG A 173 -7.08 11.34 2.22
C ARG A 173 -5.68 11.59 2.76
N GLU A 174 -5.40 11.31 4.02
CA GLU A 174 -4.09 11.46 4.67
C GLU A 174 -3.01 10.56 4.08
N GLY A 175 -3.42 9.52 3.34
CA GLY A 175 -2.52 8.59 2.68
C GLY A 175 -1.62 9.25 1.63
N GLY A 176 -0.43 8.68 1.44
CA GLY A 176 0.49 9.04 0.34
C GLY A 176 0.13 8.32 -0.95
N GLY A 177 0.58 8.85 -2.09
CA GLY A 177 0.24 8.34 -3.41
C GLY A 177 -1.16 8.74 -3.85
N HIS A 178 -1.80 7.95 -4.72
CA HIS A 178 -3.09 8.31 -5.30
C HIS A 178 -4.19 8.48 -4.23
N VAL A 179 -4.92 9.57 -4.33
CA VAL A 179 -6.06 9.93 -3.46
C VAL A 179 -7.29 10.20 -4.32
N ALA A 180 -8.47 10.20 -3.70
CA ALA A 180 -9.69 10.56 -4.43
C ALA A 180 -9.71 12.04 -4.80
N PHE A 181 -10.46 12.38 -5.87
CA PHE A 181 -10.76 13.77 -6.22
C PHE A 181 -11.51 14.48 -5.10
N GLU A 182 -12.48 13.80 -4.49
CA GLU A 182 -13.23 14.29 -3.33
C GLU A 182 -12.66 13.64 -2.06
N PRO A 183 -11.95 14.41 -1.25
CA PRO A 183 -11.22 13.86 -0.13
C PRO A 183 -12.11 13.65 1.10
N ILE A 184 -12.00 12.45 1.69
CA ILE A 184 -12.60 12.13 2.98
C ILE A 184 -11.48 11.67 3.91
N HIS A 185 -11.37 12.27 5.10
CA HIS A 185 -10.36 11.91 6.09
C HIS A 185 -10.71 10.63 6.83
N THR A 186 -9.70 9.89 7.27
CA THR A 186 -9.82 8.55 7.86
C THR A 186 -10.78 8.51 9.05
N MET A 187 -10.75 9.51 9.92
CA MET A 187 -11.63 9.59 11.11
C MET A 187 -13.13 9.61 10.73
N VAL A 188 -13.48 10.13 9.57
CA VAL A 188 -14.87 10.17 9.06
C VAL A 188 -15.14 8.98 8.13
N LEU A 189 -14.19 8.67 7.25
CA LEU A 189 -14.35 7.63 6.25
C LEU A 189 -14.52 6.24 6.87
N LEU A 190 -13.63 5.88 7.79
CA LEU A 190 -13.57 4.53 8.34
C LEU A 190 -14.88 4.08 9.00
N PRO A 191 -15.45 4.81 9.97
CA PRO A 191 -16.73 4.42 10.58
C PRO A 191 -17.91 4.50 9.60
N SER A 192 -17.86 5.39 8.60
CA SER A 192 -18.90 5.49 7.56
C SER A 192 -18.90 4.25 6.66
N VAL A 193 -17.74 3.77 6.25
CA VAL A 193 -17.59 2.54 5.46
C VAL A 193 -18.03 1.33 6.28
N ILE A 194 -17.55 1.20 7.52
CA ILE A 194 -17.91 0.08 8.42
C ILE A 194 -19.44 -0.03 8.61
N LYS A 195 -20.11 1.11 8.72
CA LYS A 195 -21.57 1.14 8.83
C LYS A 195 -22.30 0.71 7.54
N ALA A 196 -21.67 0.93 6.39
CA ALA A 196 -22.32 0.78 5.09
C ALA A 196 -22.16 -0.61 4.47
N VAL A 197 -21.05 -1.31 4.73
CA VAL A 197 -20.76 -2.63 4.13
C VAL A 197 -20.95 -3.76 5.12
N GLY A 198 -21.26 -4.96 4.62
CA GLY A 198 -21.36 -6.19 5.43
C GLY A 198 -20.02 -6.94 5.56
N VAL A 199 -19.05 -6.63 4.72
CA VAL A 199 -17.70 -7.24 4.77
C VAL A 199 -16.80 -6.54 5.79
N PRO A 200 -15.78 -7.22 6.36
CA PRO A 200 -14.82 -6.58 7.26
C PRO A 200 -14.09 -5.41 6.63
N VAL A 201 -13.70 -4.43 7.46
CA VAL A 201 -13.02 -3.22 6.99
C VAL A 201 -11.66 -3.04 7.68
N ILE A 202 -10.66 -2.65 6.92
CA ILE A 202 -9.31 -2.28 7.35
C ILE A 202 -9.17 -0.77 7.20
N GLY A 203 -8.53 -0.11 8.18
CA GLY A 203 -8.23 1.32 8.11
C GLY A 203 -6.90 1.59 7.42
N ALA A 204 -6.86 2.62 6.55
CA ALA A 204 -5.64 3.11 5.92
C ALA A 204 -5.66 4.64 5.80
N GLY A 205 -4.47 5.27 5.70
CA GLY A 205 -4.32 6.72 5.70
C GLY A 205 -4.18 7.29 7.10
N GLY A 206 -3.11 8.05 7.37
CA GLY A 206 -2.87 8.69 8.67
C GLY A 206 -2.44 7.75 9.81
N ILE A 207 -2.05 6.51 9.52
CA ILE A 207 -1.74 5.47 10.52
C ILE A 207 -0.25 5.12 10.45
N CYS A 208 0.47 5.23 11.60
CA CYS A 208 1.92 4.97 11.65
C CYS A 208 2.45 4.37 12.96
N ASP A 209 1.64 4.29 14.00
CA ASP A 209 2.05 3.90 15.36
C ASP A 209 0.95 3.14 16.11
N GLY A 210 1.25 2.73 17.35
CA GLY A 210 0.32 2.00 18.19
C GLY A 210 -0.93 2.79 18.57
N ALA A 211 -0.84 4.11 18.73
CA ALA A 211 -1.99 4.94 19.06
C ALA A 211 -2.99 5.01 17.90
N SER A 212 -2.50 5.23 16.67
CA SER A 212 -3.33 5.23 15.48
C SER A 212 -3.89 3.85 15.13
N LEU A 213 -3.14 2.76 15.41
CA LEU A 213 -3.68 1.40 15.34
C LEU A 213 -4.86 1.20 16.28
N VAL A 214 -4.72 1.55 17.55
CA VAL A 214 -5.81 1.41 18.54
C VAL A 214 -7.01 2.27 18.17
N ALA A 215 -6.79 3.50 17.69
CA ALA A 215 -7.87 4.36 17.22
C ALA A 215 -8.66 3.74 16.05
N ALA A 216 -7.98 3.16 15.07
CA ALA A 216 -8.63 2.47 13.96
C ALA A 216 -9.45 1.25 14.42
N LEU A 217 -8.90 0.44 15.34
CA LEU A 217 -9.61 -0.70 15.94
C LEU A 217 -10.84 -0.24 16.75
N ALA A 218 -10.72 0.86 17.51
CA ALA A 218 -11.81 1.45 18.27
C ALA A 218 -12.95 1.97 17.36
N LEU A 219 -12.62 2.43 16.16
CA LEU A 219 -13.61 2.79 15.13
C LEU A 219 -14.25 1.58 14.45
N GLY A 220 -13.81 0.35 14.75
CA GLY A 220 -14.38 -0.90 14.25
C GLY A 220 -13.60 -1.58 13.13
N ALA A 221 -12.39 -1.12 12.79
CA ALA A 221 -11.54 -1.81 11.84
C ALA A 221 -11.04 -3.17 12.39
N ILE A 222 -10.80 -4.13 11.48
CA ILE A 222 -10.20 -5.42 11.84
C ILE A 222 -8.67 -5.41 11.81
N GLY A 223 -8.06 -4.33 11.37
CA GLY A 223 -6.63 -4.11 11.23
C GLY A 223 -6.34 -2.84 10.46
N VAL A 224 -5.08 -2.58 10.15
CA VAL A 224 -4.64 -1.36 9.47
C VAL A 224 -3.68 -1.67 8.33
N GLN A 225 -3.67 -0.78 7.31
CA GLN A 225 -2.65 -0.76 6.28
C GLN A 225 -1.81 0.51 6.40
N MET A 226 -0.49 0.37 6.37
CA MET A 226 0.47 1.46 6.47
C MET A 226 1.39 1.48 5.25
N GLY A 227 1.57 2.64 4.61
CA GLY A 227 2.53 2.84 3.52
C GLY A 227 3.74 3.66 4.00
N THR A 228 3.56 4.97 4.21
CA THR A 228 4.63 5.92 4.52
C THR A 228 5.51 5.48 5.69
N ARG A 229 4.92 4.88 6.75
CA ARG A 229 5.69 4.35 7.88
C ARG A 229 6.68 3.25 7.45
N PHE A 230 6.28 2.37 6.53
CA PHE A 230 7.14 1.28 6.06
C PHE A 230 8.21 1.76 5.06
N ILE A 231 8.01 2.88 4.35
CA ILE A 231 9.06 3.50 3.54
C ILE A 231 10.28 3.80 4.40
N ALA A 232 10.08 4.37 5.60
CA ALA A 232 11.15 4.68 6.55
C ALA A 232 11.51 3.47 7.42
N THR A 233 11.92 2.37 6.78
CA THR A 233 12.51 1.18 7.43
C THR A 233 13.81 0.78 6.73
N LYS A 234 14.68 0.05 7.43
CA LYS A 234 16.00 -0.36 6.89
C LYS A 234 15.87 -1.25 5.68
N GLU A 235 14.92 -2.20 5.69
CA GLU A 235 14.70 -3.19 4.62
C GLU A 235 13.89 -2.67 3.44
N SER A 236 13.35 -1.46 3.53
CA SER A 236 12.57 -0.84 2.47
C SER A 236 13.40 -0.70 1.18
N ASP A 237 12.79 -1.02 0.05
CA ASP A 237 13.38 -0.96 -1.29
C ASP A 237 13.61 0.48 -1.78
N PHE A 238 13.06 1.45 -1.07
CA PHE A 238 13.15 2.86 -1.42
C PHE A 238 14.56 3.41 -1.20
N GLN A 239 15.00 4.31 -2.07
CA GLN A 239 16.29 5.00 -1.96
C GLN A 239 16.41 5.74 -0.62
N GLN A 240 17.66 5.86 -0.11
CA GLN A 240 17.89 6.50 1.19
C GLN A 240 17.33 7.92 1.26
N MET A 241 17.48 8.71 0.19
CA MET A 241 16.92 10.06 0.12
C MET A 241 15.40 10.12 0.31
N TRP A 242 14.66 9.05 -0.04
CA TRP A 242 13.22 9.00 0.20
C TRP A 242 12.91 8.71 1.67
N LYS A 243 13.69 7.80 2.29
CA LYS A 243 13.56 7.50 3.73
C LYS A 243 13.90 8.74 4.56
N ASP A 244 14.96 9.45 4.20
CA ASP A 244 15.37 10.71 4.83
C ASP A 244 14.27 11.78 4.67
N LYS A 245 13.73 11.93 3.46
CA LYS A 245 12.63 12.85 3.20
C LYS A 245 11.39 12.58 4.07
N VAL A 246 11.06 11.31 4.33
CA VAL A 246 9.96 10.96 5.25
C VAL A 246 10.27 11.42 6.67
N VAL A 247 11.47 11.16 7.17
CA VAL A 247 11.87 11.46 8.56
C VAL A 247 12.08 12.96 8.81
N GLU A 248 12.48 13.70 7.78
CA GLU A 248 12.68 15.14 7.85
C GLU A 248 11.40 15.97 7.68
N SER A 249 10.30 15.34 7.21
CA SER A 249 9.04 16.03 6.96
C SER A 249 8.29 16.34 8.24
N SER A 250 7.67 17.51 8.31
CA SER A 250 6.65 17.87 9.29
C SER A 250 5.24 17.47 8.80
N GLU A 251 4.23 17.64 9.66
CA GLU A 251 2.82 17.42 9.31
C GLU A 251 2.32 18.36 8.20
N MET A 252 3.02 19.48 7.98
CA MET A 252 2.71 20.47 6.93
C MET A 252 3.45 20.21 5.61
N ASP A 253 4.35 19.20 5.56
CA ASP A 253 5.22 18.97 4.41
C ASP A 253 4.67 17.93 3.44
N SER A 254 3.35 17.84 3.31
CA SER A 254 2.71 17.11 2.22
C SER A 254 1.67 17.95 1.49
N LEU A 255 1.44 17.64 0.23
CA LEU A 255 0.44 18.32 -0.60
C LEU A 255 -0.12 17.37 -1.66
N VAL A 256 -1.28 17.71 -2.20
CA VAL A 256 -1.90 16.98 -3.30
C VAL A 256 -1.62 17.70 -4.62
N GLY A 257 -1.14 16.98 -5.60
CA GLY A 257 -0.87 17.47 -6.95
C GLY A 257 -1.45 16.53 -8.01
N ILE A 258 -1.26 16.88 -9.27
CA ILE A 258 -1.61 16.06 -10.43
C ILE A 258 -0.74 14.80 -10.46
N SER A 259 -1.35 13.69 -10.85
CA SER A 259 -0.68 12.42 -11.14
C SER A 259 -1.36 11.71 -12.31
N ILE A 260 -0.71 10.70 -12.86
CA ILE A 260 -1.16 9.96 -14.05
C ILE A 260 -2.56 9.33 -13.91
N PHE A 261 -2.98 8.94 -12.71
CA PHE A 261 -4.29 8.30 -12.46
C PHE A 261 -5.23 9.14 -11.61
N GLY A 262 -5.06 10.45 -11.60
CA GLY A 262 -5.84 11.36 -10.77
C GLY A 262 -4.95 12.14 -9.80
N PRO A 263 -5.51 12.74 -8.74
CA PRO A 263 -4.69 13.43 -7.75
C PRO A 263 -3.87 12.46 -6.91
N ALA A 264 -2.65 12.87 -6.52
CA ALA A 264 -1.81 12.10 -5.60
C ALA A 264 -1.19 13.01 -4.54
N ARG A 265 -0.90 12.43 -3.36
CA ARG A 265 -0.22 13.12 -2.28
C ARG A 265 1.27 12.85 -2.31
N TYR A 266 2.03 13.92 -2.25
CA TYR A 266 3.49 13.97 -2.29
C TYR A 266 4.04 14.64 -1.02
N LEU A 267 5.25 14.28 -0.63
CA LEU A 267 6.06 15.13 0.27
C LEU A 267 6.59 16.33 -0.51
N LYS A 268 6.65 17.50 0.14
CA LYS A 268 6.98 18.77 -0.50
C LYS A 268 8.42 18.84 -1.00
N ASN A 269 8.58 19.21 -2.25
CA ASN A 269 9.80 19.66 -2.91
C ASN A 269 9.42 20.47 -4.15
N GLU A 270 10.38 20.89 -4.96
CA GLU A 270 10.13 21.75 -6.13
C GLU A 270 9.16 21.13 -7.13
N VAL A 271 9.33 19.85 -7.49
CA VAL A 271 8.43 19.20 -8.46
C VAL A 271 7.02 19.03 -7.90
N SER A 272 6.87 18.66 -6.64
CA SER A 272 5.54 18.49 -6.03
C SER A 272 4.78 19.80 -5.92
N LEU A 273 5.46 20.92 -5.65
CA LEU A 273 4.88 22.25 -5.69
C LEU A 273 4.34 22.60 -7.09
N LYS A 274 5.07 22.28 -8.15
CA LYS A 274 4.61 22.47 -9.54
C LYS A 274 3.39 21.61 -9.86
N LEU A 275 3.40 20.32 -9.47
CA LEU A 275 2.26 19.42 -9.64
C LEU A 275 1.01 19.92 -8.90
N HIS A 276 1.21 20.54 -7.74
CA HIS A 276 0.13 21.16 -6.97
C HIS A 276 -0.44 22.40 -7.68
N GLU A 277 0.41 23.29 -8.18
CA GLU A 277 -0.04 24.46 -8.95
C GLU A 277 -0.79 24.05 -10.23
N LEU A 278 -0.30 23.05 -10.94
CA LEU A 278 -1.00 22.51 -12.11
C LEU A 278 -2.39 21.97 -11.76
N LEU A 279 -2.54 21.30 -10.62
CA LEU A 279 -3.86 20.83 -10.16
C LEU A 279 -4.84 21.98 -9.93
N LYS A 280 -4.38 23.14 -9.47
CA LYS A 280 -5.22 24.34 -9.27
C LYS A 280 -5.75 24.93 -10.58
N THR A 281 -5.05 24.74 -11.70
CA THR A 281 -5.53 25.17 -13.01
C THR A 281 -6.65 24.30 -13.56
N GLY A 282 -6.92 23.17 -12.91
CA GLY A 282 -7.84 22.12 -13.30
C GLY A 282 -7.11 20.85 -13.77
N PHE A 283 -7.67 19.68 -13.41
CA PHE A 283 -7.01 18.41 -13.69
C PHE A 283 -6.71 18.21 -15.18
N GLU A 284 -7.71 18.42 -16.04
CA GLU A 284 -7.56 18.24 -17.50
C GLU A 284 -6.55 19.22 -18.11
N ALA A 285 -6.58 20.49 -17.66
CA ALA A 285 -5.70 21.53 -18.19
C ALA A 285 -4.22 21.28 -17.86
N GLY A 286 -3.93 20.79 -16.65
CA GLY A 286 -2.56 20.52 -16.18
C GLY A 286 -2.05 19.09 -16.47
N TYR A 287 -2.91 18.21 -17.01
CA TYR A 287 -2.64 16.76 -17.06
C TYR A 287 -1.35 16.39 -17.81
N ASN A 288 -1.21 16.84 -19.05
CA ASN A 288 -0.07 16.44 -19.90
C ASN A 288 1.28 16.90 -19.32
N GLU A 289 1.34 18.14 -18.83
CA GLU A 289 2.55 18.66 -18.18
C GLU A 289 2.80 17.96 -16.84
N GLY A 290 1.76 17.72 -16.05
CA GLY A 290 1.85 17.03 -14.78
C GLY A 290 2.38 15.59 -14.92
N VAL A 291 1.83 14.82 -15.85
CA VAL A 291 2.30 13.45 -16.15
C VAL A 291 3.76 13.43 -16.60
N MET A 292 4.17 14.39 -17.41
CA MET A 292 5.54 14.50 -17.87
C MET A 292 6.52 14.79 -16.71
N LEU A 293 6.15 15.72 -15.83
CA LEU A 293 6.93 16.06 -14.63
C LEU A 293 7.00 14.89 -13.65
N GLU A 294 5.87 14.24 -13.38
CA GLU A 294 5.79 13.08 -12.49
C GLU A 294 6.64 11.92 -13.03
N THR A 295 6.51 11.58 -14.31
CA THR A 295 7.28 10.50 -14.95
C THR A 295 8.78 10.75 -14.81
N LYS A 296 9.24 11.98 -15.14
CA LYS A 296 10.64 12.36 -14.97
C LYS A 296 11.09 12.26 -13.51
N GLY A 297 10.27 12.77 -12.59
CA GLY A 297 10.57 12.74 -11.16
C GLY A 297 10.62 11.32 -10.57
N ILE A 298 9.76 10.41 -11.05
CA ILE A 298 9.82 8.99 -10.66
C ILE A 298 11.14 8.36 -11.12
N MET A 299 11.60 8.65 -12.33
CA MET A 299 12.88 8.16 -12.82
C MET A 299 14.06 8.64 -11.97
N LEU A 300 14.07 9.93 -11.61
CA LEU A 300 15.08 10.49 -10.69
C LEU A 300 15.04 9.82 -9.32
N SER A 301 13.84 9.51 -8.81
CA SER A 301 13.66 8.79 -7.53
C SER A 301 14.25 7.38 -7.59
N ILE A 302 14.02 6.65 -8.68
CA ILE A 302 14.58 5.29 -8.89
C ILE A 302 16.11 5.34 -8.95
N GLU A 303 16.67 6.35 -9.63
CA GLU A 303 18.10 6.53 -9.75
C GLU A 303 18.78 7.09 -8.48
N GLY A 304 18.01 7.57 -7.52
CA GLY A 304 18.52 8.20 -6.30
C GLY A 304 19.20 9.56 -6.57
N LYS A 305 18.66 10.33 -7.51
CA LYS A 305 19.21 11.61 -7.97
C LYS A 305 18.24 12.76 -7.74
N ASP A 306 18.79 13.96 -7.62
CA ASP A 306 18.07 15.24 -7.59
C ASP A 306 16.84 15.26 -6.69
N PRO A 307 16.98 15.39 -5.36
CA PRO A 307 15.88 15.33 -4.41
C PRO A 307 14.84 16.43 -4.63
N ASP A 308 15.18 17.55 -5.24
CA ASP A 308 14.23 18.64 -5.51
C ASP A 308 13.27 18.31 -6.66
N TRP A 309 13.72 17.48 -7.61
CA TRP A 309 12.94 17.08 -8.77
C TRP A 309 12.48 15.62 -8.74
N SER A 310 12.85 14.87 -7.72
CA SER A 310 12.39 13.50 -7.48
C SER A 310 10.97 13.50 -6.92
N ILE A 311 10.16 12.53 -7.33
CA ILE A 311 8.84 12.27 -6.74
C ILE A 311 9.01 11.50 -5.42
N PHE A 312 8.40 12.01 -4.37
CA PHE A 312 8.27 11.36 -3.07
C PHE A 312 6.80 11.21 -2.70
N PHE A 313 6.18 10.09 -3.04
CA PHE A 313 4.86 9.80 -2.51
C PHE A 313 4.95 9.58 -1.01
N GLY A 314 4.14 10.31 -0.23
CA GLY A 314 4.13 10.22 1.22
C GLY A 314 2.88 10.87 1.80
N GLY A 315 2.34 10.28 2.87
CA GLY A 315 1.15 10.77 3.57
C GLY A 315 1.46 11.87 4.58
N GLU A 316 0.41 12.53 5.07
CA GLU A 316 0.50 13.55 6.13
C GLU A 316 1.18 13.02 7.40
N VAL A 317 1.08 11.71 7.61
CA VAL A 317 1.67 11.01 8.74
C VAL A 317 3.21 11.04 8.77
N ALA A 318 3.88 11.48 7.68
CA ALA A 318 5.34 11.66 7.66
C ALA A 318 5.83 12.50 8.84
N GLY A 319 5.13 13.58 9.21
CA GLY A 319 5.46 14.41 10.35
C GLY A 319 5.42 13.73 11.74
N ARG A 320 5.02 12.45 11.78
CA ARG A 320 5.04 11.63 13.01
C ARG A 320 6.07 10.50 12.95
N ILE A 321 6.91 10.48 11.90
CA ILE A 321 7.91 9.44 11.65
C ILE A 321 9.29 10.05 11.80
N ASP A 322 9.99 9.68 12.87
CA ASP A 322 11.25 10.28 13.31
C ASP A 322 12.46 9.33 13.22
N SER A 323 12.27 8.14 12.69
CA SER A 323 13.31 7.10 12.75
C SER A 323 13.16 6.07 11.61
N ILE A 324 14.28 5.39 11.29
CA ILE A 324 14.38 4.32 10.29
C ILE A 324 14.78 3.01 10.96
N PRO A 325 13.87 2.36 11.71
CA PRO A 325 14.13 1.06 12.37
C PRO A 325 14.15 -0.09 11.34
N THR A 326 14.49 -1.29 11.79
CA THR A 326 14.10 -2.51 11.05
C THR A 326 12.59 -2.72 11.11
N VAL A 327 12.04 -3.48 10.17
CA VAL A 327 10.60 -3.82 10.19
C VAL A 327 10.22 -4.57 11.47
N ALA A 328 11.06 -5.46 11.94
CA ALA A 328 10.81 -6.19 13.20
C ALA A 328 10.74 -5.24 14.40
N GLU A 329 11.71 -4.34 14.55
CA GLU A 329 11.71 -3.31 15.61
C GLU A 329 10.48 -2.39 15.50
N LEU A 330 10.09 -2.02 14.29
CA LEU A 330 8.90 -1.20 14.05
C LEU A 330 7.64 -1.88 14.57
N LEU A 331 7.40 -3.14 14.18
CA LEU A 331 6.20 -3.88 14.55
C LEU A 331 6.13 -4.13 16.07
N GLU A 332 7.25 -4.48 16.69
CA GLU A 332 7.33 -4.62 18.16
C GLU A 332 7.04 -3.30 18.89
N ASN A 333 7.56 -2.19 18.39
CA ASN A 333 7.31 -0.87 18.97
C ASN A 333 5.84 -0.45 18.83
N ILE A 334 5.22 -0.70 17.65
CA ILE A 334 3.78 -0.45 17.45
C ILE A 334 2.95 -1.28 18.44
N GLU A 335 3.27 -2.56 18.63
CA GLU A 335 2.57 -3.42 19.59
C GLU A 335 2.67 -2.88 21.02
N LYS A 336 3.89 -2.57 21.49
CA LYS A 336 4.14 -2.00 22.84
C LYS A 336 3.38 -0.68 23.05
N GLN A 337 3.40 0.19 22.06
CA GLN A 337 2.66 1.46 22.11
C GLN A 337 1.15 1.22 22.17
N ALA A 338 0.62 0.28 21.39
CA ALA A 338 -0.79 -0.05 21.38
C ALA A 338 -1.24 -0.65 22.73
N GLU A 339 -0.47 -1.57 23.30
CA GLU A 339 -0.74 -2.14 24.62
C GLU A 339 -0.74 -1.05 25.72
N LYS A 340 0.22 -0.10 25.65
CA LYS A 340 0.24 1.05 26.57
C LYS A 340 -1.01 1.92 26.43
N VAL A 341 -1.41 2.29 25.22
CA VAL A 341 -2.62 3.10 24.98
C VAL A 341 -3.87 2.40 25.53
N LEU A 342 -4.01 1.10 25.30
CA LEU A 342 -5.15 0.32 25.83
C LEU A 342 -5.15 0.31 27.36
N SER A 343 -4.00 0.11 28.01
CA SER A 343 -3.87 0.17 29.47
C SER A 343 -4.21 1.54 30.05
N ASP A 344 -3.70 2.62 29.43
CA ASP A 344 -3.98 3.99 29.87
C ASP A 344 -5.48 4.34 29.75
N LEU A 345 -6.14 3.89 28.67
CA LEU A 345 -7.58 4.06 28.50
C LEU A 345 -8.38 3.31 29.55
N GLN A 346 -8.02 2.06 29.88
CA GLN A 346 -8.68 1.28 30.94
C GLN A 346 -8.61 1.98 32.30
N LEU A 347 -7.41 2.50 32.65
CA LEU A 347 -7.21 3.25 33.90
C LEU A 347 -8.00 4.57 33.94
N THR A 348 -8.23 5.20 32.79
CA THR A 348 -9.03 6.42 32.70
C THR A 348 -10.51 6.14 32.87
N LEU A 349 -11.02 5.03 32.36
CA LEU A 349 -12.42 4.63 32.47
C LEU A 349 -12.77 4.02 33.84
N ALA A 350 -11.78 3.51 34.57
CA ALA A 350 -11.95 2.93 35.89
C ALA A 350 -12.04 3.96 37.05
N LYS A 351 -11.81 5.25 36.75
CA LYS A 351 -11.97 6.38 37.69
C LYS A 351 -13.35 7.01 37.55
#